data_0a8b7aa5c96a5f512cf359320b57caa2
#
_entry.id   0a8b7aa5c96a5f512cf359320b57caa2
#
_cell.length_a   1.000
_cell.length_b   1.000
_cell.length_c   1.000
_cell.angle_alpha   90.00
_cell.angle_beta   90.00
_cell.angle_gamma   90.00
#
_symmetry.space_group_name_H-M   'P 1'
#
loop_
_entity.id
_entity.type
_entity.pdbx_description
1 polymer ?
#
loop_
_entity_poly.entity_id
_entity_poly.type
_entity_poly.pdbx_seq_one_letter_code
_entity_poly.pdbx_strand_id
1 'polypeptide(L)'
;MGKSGMNEIEEDTAKETGMQEQGRKNKHKRNKDKGQKLSARDVTKLLKWVIILAVVVILVVVGYKLAKQLGWFGLKPKVETTILTSSQLEQVLQIDDLSVCEITYNGVAEVPQKNHPTKVAYYVSYEAEVKASINMADIDVQIDDNVGEGQAKKIIVTLPQLQVKQIDVDMASLDYMFVKKSANTADVSEEAYAACIADAGSECRGNEVFLQMAKENCENTVKALLMPIIEI
;
A
#
# COMPACT_ATOMS: atom_id res chain seq x y z
N MET A 1 19.07 -39.58 -48.83
CA MET A 1 19.91 -40.40 -47.98
C MET A 1 19.38 -40.22 -46.57
N GLY A 2 18.68 -41.05 -46.07
CA GLY A 2 18.80 -42.47 -45.65
C GLY A 2 18.46 -42.50 -44.22
N LYS A 3 17.33 -43.00 -43.91
CA LYS A 3 16.89 -44.30 -43.34
C LYS A 3 16.89 -44.21 -41.82
N SER A 4 15.72 -44.35 -41.22
CA SER A 4 14.99 -45.64 -41.02
C SER A 4 15.35 -46.27 -39.66
N GLY A 5 14.39 -46.54 -38.87
CA GLY A 5 13.68 -47.72 -38.47
C GLY A 5 13.09 -47.50 -37.08
N MET A 6 11.86 -47.52 -36.75
CA MET A 6 10.82 -48.56 -36.93
C MET A 6 11.24 -49.91 -36.32
N ASN A 7 10.52 -50.29 -35.31
CA ASN A 7 9.87 -51.60 -35.05
C ASN A 7 9.41 -51.62 -33.60
N GLU A 8 8.12 -51.64 -33.36
CA GLU A 8 7.18 -52.78 -33.57
C GLU A 8 7.54 -54.03 -32.73
N ILE A 9 6.60 -54.41 -31.98
CA ILE A 9 5.64 -55.50 -32.10
C ILE A 9 5.68 -56.38 -30.86
N GLU A 10 4.58 -56.52 -30.30
CA GLU A 10 3.57 -57.64 -30.15
C GLU A 10 3.84 -58.59 -29.00
N GLU A 11 2.76 -58.74 -28.24
CA GLU A 11 1.78 -59.88 -28.24
C GLU A 11 2.38 -61.15 -27.68
N ASP A 12 1.75 -61.86 -26.77
CA ASP A 12 0.59 -62.71 -26.91
C ASP A 12 0.21 -63.35 -25.57
N THR A 13 -1.01 -63.28 -25.27
CA THR A 13 -2.07 -64.29 -25.06
C THR A 13 -1.71 -65.62 -24.44
N ALA A 14 -2.55 -65.88 -23.48
CA ALA A 14 -3.52 -66.96 -23.48
C ALA A 14 -3.19 -68.31 -22.82
N LYS A 15 -4.21 -68.72 -22.13
CA LYS A 15 -4.76 -70.06 -22.01
C LYS A 15 -4.03 -71.07 -21.12
N GLU A 16 -4.60 -71.91 -20.46
CA GLU A 16 -5.95 -72.53 -20.37
C GLU A 16 -6.00 -73.46 -19.14
N THR A 17 -7.09 -73.45 -18.49
CA THR A 17 -7.96 -74.65 -18.28
C THR A 17 -7.39 -75.90 -17.64
N GLY A 18 -8.05 -76.36 -16.62
CA GLY A 18 -7.97 -77.70 -16.13
C GLY A 18 -8.77 -77.91 -14.86
N MET A 19 -10.00 -78.01 -15.03
CA MET A 19 -11.02 -78.86 -14.44
C MET A 19 -10.54 -80.23 -13.82
N GLN A 20 -11.06 -80.53 -12.71
CA GLN A 20 -11.79 -81.80 -12.29
C GLN A 20 -11.71 -81.95 -10.77
N GLU A 21 -12.76 -81.84 -10.12
CA GLU A 21 -13.89 -82.75 -9.84
C GLU A 21 -13.60 -83.84 -8.77
N GLN A 22 -14.57 -83.91 -7.91
CA GLN A 22 -15.04 -84.96 -7.08
C GLN A 22 -14.53 -85.24 -5.67
N GLY A 23 -15.50 -85.12 -4.77
CA GLY A 23 -15.67 -86.15 -3.78
C GLY A 23 -16.26 -85.70 -2.44
N ARG A 24 -17.58 -85.64 -2.40
CA ARG A 24 -18.49 -86.02 -1.31
C ARG A 24 -17.87 -86.33 0.04
N LYS A 25 -18.31 -85.69 1.10
CA LYS A 25 -19.17 -86.29 2.13
C LYS A 25 -19.60 -85.32 3.22
N ASN A 26 -20.91 -85.30 3.41
CA ASN A 26 -21.63 -84.71 4.53
C ASN A 26 -21.04 -85.07 5.89
N LYS A 27 -20.94 -84.12 6.76
CA LYS A 27 -21.23 -84.26 8.18
C LYS A 27 -21.81 -82.97 8.76
N HIS A 28 -23.10 -83.01 8.97
CA HIS A 28 -23.83 -82.23 9.92
C HIS A 28 -23.08 -82.19 11.26
N LYS A 29 -22.69 -81.02 11.74
CA LYS A 29 -22.51 -80.75 13.16
C LYS A 29 -23.20 -79.46 13.51
N ARG A 30 -24.35 -79.64 14.13
CA ARG A 30 -24.98 -78.64 14.97
C ARG A 30 -23.91 -78.05 15.92
N ASN A 31 -23.58 -76.79 15.79
CA ASN A 31 -22.87 -76.11 16.85
C ASN A 31 -23.88 -75.22 17.58
N LYS A 32 -24.11 -75.58 18.80
CA LYS A 32 -24.90 -74.91 19.80
C LYS A 32 -24.36 -73.54 19.98
N ASP A 33 -25.25 -72.55 19.94
CA ASP A 33 -25.10 -71.24 20.58
C ASP A 33 -24.58 -71.39 22.01
N LYS A 34 -23.30 -71.11 22.23
CA LYS A 34 -22.77 -70.81 23.55
C LYS A 34 -22.66 -69.28 23.62
N GLY A 35 -23.70 -68.66 24.19
CA GLY A 35 -23.60 -67.35 24.72
C GLY A 35 -22.38 -67.25 25.67
N GLN A 36 -21.27 -66.80 25.14
CA GLN A 36 -20.11 -66.44 25.96
C GLN A 36 -20.50 -65.24 26.82
N LYS A 37 -20.81 -65.51 28.08
CA LYS A 37 -20.86 -64.52 29.12
C LYS A 37 -19.44 -63.95 29.22
N LEU A 38 -19.22 -62.76 28.69
CA LEU A 38 -17.96 -61.96 28.88
C LEU A 38 -17.67 -61.91 30.38
N SER A 39 -16.53 -62.43 30.79
CA SER A 39 -16.06 -62.30 32.16
C SER A 39 -15.95 -60.82 32.56
N ALA A 40 -16.34 -60.49 33.76
CA ALA A 40 -16.25 -59.12 34.27
C ALA A 40 -14.84 -58.48 34.06
N ARG A 41 -13.80 -59.33 33.99
CA ARG A 41 -12.41 -58.92 33.70
C ARG A 41 -12.19 -58.55 32.24
N ASP A 42 -12.94 -59.12 31.29
CA ASP A 42 -12.82 -58.81 29.87
C ASP A 42 -13.61 -57.54 29.53
N VAL A 43 -14.73 -57.33 30.20
CA VAL A 43 -15.53 -56.10 30.10
C VAL A 43 -14.72 -54.88 30.60
N THR A 44 -13.99 -55.04 31.70
CA THR A 44 -13.14 -53.95 32.23
C THR A 44 -11.94 -53.65 31.33
N LYS A 45 -11.38 -54.65 30.67
CA LYS A 45 -10.32 -54.45 29.67
C LYS A 45 -10.86 -53.76 28.42
N LEU A 46 -12.01 -54.19 27.91
CA LEU A 46 -12.69 -53.54 26.78
C LEU A 46 -13.05 -52.08 27.11
N LEU A 47 -13.56 -51.80 28.31
CA LEU A 47 -13.89 -50.46 28.76
C LEU A 47 -12.64 -49.57 28.80
N LYS A 48 -11.52 -50.10 29.33
CA LYS A 48 -10.22 -49.36 29.32
C LYS A 48 -9.76 -49.04 27.89
N TRP A 49 -9.87 -49.99 26.95
CA TRP A 49 -9.51 -49.81 25.57
C TRP A 49 -10.40 -48.73 24.88
N VAL A 50 -11.71 -48.74 25.15
CA VAL A 50 -12.64 -47.73 24.65
C VAL A 50 -12.31 -46.32 25.19
N ILE A 51 -11.98 -46.24 26.50
CA ILE A 51 -11.57 -44.97 27.11
C ILE A 51 -10.28 -44.43 26.47
N ILE A 52 -9.28 -45.31 26.28
CA ILE A 52 -8.02 -44.94 25.62
C ILE A 52 -8.28 -44.44 24.20
N LEU A 53 -9.12 -45.13 23.46
CA LEU A 53 -9.47 -44.76 22.08
C LEU A 53 -10.22 -43.42 22.06
N ALA A 54 -11.14 -43.17 22.99
CA ALA A 54 -11.83 -41.89 23.12
C ALA A 54 -10.86 -40.75 23.43
N VAL A 55 -9.89 -40.96 24.33
CA VAL A 55 -8.86 -39.96 24.64
C VAL A 55 -7.99 -39.66 23.43
N VAL A 56 -7.57 -40.70 22.67
CA VAL A 56 -6.79 -40.51 21.44
C VAL A 56 -7.58 -39.68 20.41
N VAL A 57 -8.87 -39.99 20.20
CA VAL A 57 -9.72 -39.20 19.29
C VAL A 57 -9.84 -37.75 19.71
N ILE A 58 -10.02 -37.50 21.03
CA ILE A 58 -10.07 -36.12 21.57
C ILE A 58 -8.74 -35.41 21.30
N LEU A 59 -7.61 -36.07 21.56
CA LEU A 59 -6.28 -35.48 21.31
C LEU A 59 -6.07 -35.16 19.81
N VAL A 60 -6.51 -36.04 18.92
CA VAL A 60 -6.44 -35.84 17.48
C VAL A 60 -7.31 -34.62 17.06
N VAL A 61 -8.55 -34.53 17.57
CA VAL A 61 -9.46 -33.42 17.27
C VAL A 61 -8.92 -32.09 17.81
N VAL A 62 -8.42 -32.11 19.05
CA VAL A 62 -7.82 -30.92 19.66
C VAL A 62 -6.53 -30.53 18.92
N GLY A 63 -5.68 -31.51 18.61
CA GLY A 63 -4.46 -31.30 17.82
C GLY A 63 -4.75 -30.72 16.42
N TYR A 64 -5.81 -31.25 15.76
CA TYR A 64 -6.26 -30.77 14.46
C TYR A 64 -6.77 -29.29 14.55
N LYS A 65 -7.57 -28.97 15.59
CA LYS A 65 -8.04 -27.61 15.81
C LYS A 65 -6.89 -26.64 16.12
N LEU A 66 -5.95 -27.04 16.96
CA LEU A 66 -4.77 -26.24 17.28
C LEU A 66 -3.85 -26.08 16.07
N ALA A 67 -3.62 -27.13 15.28
CA ALA A 67 -2.83 -27.08 14.07
C ALA A 67 -3.47 -26.17 13.01
N LYS A 68 -4.82 -26.15 12.95
CA LYS A 68 -5.57 -25.23 12.09
C LYS A 68 -5.44 -23.77 12.55
N GLN A 69 -5.46 -23.51 13.88
CA GLN A 69 -5.27 -22.18 14.43
C GLN A 69 -3.82 -21.67 14.29
N LEU A 70 -2.84 -22.57 14.38
CA LEU A 70 -1.41 -22.27 14.23
C LEU A 70 -0.92 -22.25 12.78
N GLY A 71 -1.82 -22.46 11.79
CA GLY A 71 -1.45 -22.43 10.38
C GLY A 71 -0.49 -23.52 9.90
N TRP A 72 -0.28 -24.59 10.72
CA TRP A 72 0.67 -25.66 10.42
C TRP A 72 0.29 -26.49 9.17
N PHE A 73 -0.99 -26.49 8.79
CA PHE A 73 -1.48 -27.23 7.61
C PHE A 73 -1.50 -26.39 6.32
N GLY A 74 -0.62 -25.41 6.18
CA GLY A 74 -0.44 -24.73 4.89
C GLY A 74 -1.70 -24.04 4.31
N LEU A 75 -2.75 -23.87 5.13
CA LEU A 75 -3.84 -22.98 4.84
C LEU A 75 -3.26 -21.57 5.01
N LYS A 76 -2.62 -21.06 3.95
CA LYS A 76 -2.33 -19.64 3.86
C LYS A 76 -3.59 -18.91 4.30
N PRO A 77 -3.50 -17.94 5.24
CA PRO A 77 -4.64 -17.08 5.49
C PRO A 77 -5.08 -16.60 4.12
N LYS A 78 -6.38 -16.74 3.81
CA LYS A 78 -6.96 -16.09 2.65
C LYS A 78 -6.66 -14.61 2.88
N VAL A 79 -5.62 -14.11 2.24
CA VAL A 79 -5.39 -12.69 2.15
C VAL A 79 -6.64 -12.20 1.46
N GLU A 80 -7.54 -11.58 2.21
CA GLU A 80 -8.60 -10.80 1.63
C GLU A 80 -7.87 -9.69 0.90
N THR A 81 -7.72 -9.90 -0.40
CA THR A 81 -7.22 -8.86 -1.29
C THR A 81 -8.26 -7.76 -1.19
N THR A 82 -7.99 -6.78 -0.33
CA THR A 82 -8.76 -5.54 -0.31
C THR A 82 -8.57 -4.96 -1.70
N ILE A 83 -9.64 -4.98 -2.50
CA ILE A 83 -9.61 -4.37 -3.83
C ILE A 83 -9.56 -2.87 -3.56
N LEU A 84 -8.37 -2.32 -3.54
CA LEU A 84 -8.16 -0.88 -3.50
C LEU A 84 -8.77 -0.29 -4.77
N THR A 85 -9.72 0.61 -4.58
CA THR A 85 -10.30 1.39 -5.65
C THR A 85 -9.66 2.78 -5.70
N SER A 86 -9.57 3.40 -6.87
CA SER A 86 -9.06 4.77 -7.03
C SER A 86 -9.77 5.73 -6.08
N SER A 87 -11.09 5.58 -5.89
CA SER A 87 -11.86 6.43 -4.96
C SER A 87 -11.48 6.29 -3.49
N GLN A 88 -10.99 5.12 -3.05
CA GLN A 88 -10.48 4.95 -1.69
C GLN A 88 -9.13 5.64 -1.49
N LEU A 89 -8.28 5.62 -2.51
CA LEU A 89 -7.01 6.33 -2.50
C LEU A 89 -7.22 7.85 -2.54
N GLU A 90 -8.14 8.34 -3.37
CA GLU A 90 -8.55 9.74 -3.42
C GLU A 90 -9.09 10.24 -2.08
N GLN A 91 -9.87 9.42 -1.36
CA GLN A 91 -10.44 9.79 -0.07
C GLN A 91 -9.35 10.05 1.00
N VAL A 92 -8.22 9.37 0.93
CA VAL A 92 -7.07 9.60 1.83
C VAL A 92 -6.36 10.90 1.51
N LEU A 93 -6.44 11.35 0.27
CA LEU A 93 -5.82 12.57 -0.22
C LEU A 93 -6.72 13.81 -0.11
N GLN A 94 -7.91 13.71 0.51
CA GLN A 94 -8.84 14.84 0.72
C GLN A 94 -8.35 15.79 1.82
N ILE A 95 -7.19 16.38 1.60
CA ILE A 95 -6.64 17.50 2.38
C ILE A 95 -6.62 18.70 1.43
N ASP A 96 -7.16 19.85 1.84
CA ASP A 96 -7.30 21.00 0.93
C ASP A 96 -5.96 21.45 0.36
N ASP A 97 -5.02 21.86 1.21
CA ASP A 97 -3.70 22.30 0.79
C ASP A 97 -2.60 21.57 1.57
N LEU A 98 -1.66 20.98 0.86
CA LEU A 98 -0.46 20.40 1.43
C LEU A 98 0.73 21.33 1.17
N SER A 99 1.24 21.96 2.23
CA SER A 99 2.52 22.67 2.17
C SER A 99 3.65 21.65 2.09
N VAL A 100 4.41 21.69 1.02
CA VAL A 100 5.47 20.70 0.72
C VAL A 100 6.88 21.26 0.86
N CYS A 101 7.02 22.58 0.85
CA CYS A 101 8.29 23.24 1.03
C CYS A 101 8.08 24.64 1.61
N GLU A 102 8.94 25.03 2.54
CA GLU A 102 9.00 26.36 3.14
C GLU A 102 10.43 26.83 3.11
N ILE A 103 10.65 28.09 2.71
CA ILE A 103 11.96 28.72 2.72
C ILE A 103 11.87 30.11 3.36
N THR A 104 12.96 30.54 3.99
CA THR A 104 13.20 31.93 4.35
C THR A 104 13.87 32.64 3.18
N TYR A 105 13.22 33.66 2.66
CA TYR A 105 13.72 34.45 1.57
C TYR A 105 14.11 35.85 2.08
N ASN A 106 15.31 36.29 1.74
CA ASN A 106 15.78 37.65 2.03
C ASN A 106 15.87 38.43 0.72
N GLY A 107 15.11 39.51 0.62
CA GLY A 107 14.98 40.30 -0.60
C GLY A 107 15.15 41.75 -0.41
N VAL A 108 15.18 42.47 -1.54
CA VAL A 108 15.16 43.95 -1.60
C VAL A 108 14.12 44.35 -2.64
N ALA A 109 12.98 44.81 -2.16
CA ALA A 109 11.91 45.27 -3.02
C ALA A 109 12.10 46.74 -3.45
N GLU A 110 11.76 47.04 -4.70
CA GLU A 110 11.74 48.39 -5.23
C GLU A 110 10.33 48.98 -5.14
N VAL A 111 10.18 50.13 -4.49
CA VAL A 111 8.90 50.85 -4.46
C VAL A 111 8.95 52.02 -5.39
N PRO A 112 8.10 52.05 -6.44
CA PRO A 112 8.10 53.11 -7.44
C PRO A 112 7.48 54.43 -6.90
N GLN A 113 7.83 55.52 -7.53
CA GLN A 113 7.21 56.83 -7.23
C GLN A 113 5.76 56.86 -7.76
N LYS A 114 4.79 57.29 -6.96
CA LYS A 114 3.36 57.40 -7.35
C LYS A 114 3.14 58.13 -8.69
N ASN A 115 3.88 59.22 -8.93
CA ASN A 115 3.72 60.03 -10.14
C ASN A 115 4.68 59.66 -11.28
N HIS A 116 5.63 58.76 -11.04
CA HIS A 116 6.64 58.34 -12.00
C HIS A 116 6.98 56.85 -11.77
N PRO A 117 6.15 55.92 -12.25
CA PRO A 117 6.31 54.49 -11.95
C PRO A 117 7.64 53.86 -12.44
N THR A 118 8.33 54.51 -13.37
CA THR A 118 9.66 54.11 -13.86
C THR A 118 10.81 54.54 -12.96
N LYS A 119 10.54 55.30 -11.89
CA LYS A 119 11.56 55.79 -10.95
C LYS A 119 11.30 55.24 -9.58
N VAL A 120 12.35 54.72 -8.93
CA VAL A 120 12.28 54.21 -7.57
C VAL A 120 12.15 55.36 -6.57
N ALA A 121 11.24 55.21 -5.62
CA ALA A 121 11.07 56.11 -4.49
C ALA A 121 11.97 55.72 -3.32
N TYR A 122 11.98 54.42 -3.01
CA TYR A 122 12.81 53.84 -1.98
C TYR A 122 12.96 52.34 -2.22
N TYR A 123 13.97 51.74 -1.60
CA TYR A 123 14.18 50.31 -1.53
C TYR A 123 13.80 49.83 -0.12
N VAL A 124 13.35 48.57 -0.01
CA VAL A 124 13.06 47.94 1.28
C VAL A 124 13.75 46.60 1.29
N SER A 125 14.71 46.40 2.20
CA SER A 125 15.20 45.07 2.50
C SER A 125 14.25 44.35 3.49
N TYR A 126 14.06 43.06 3.32
CA TYR A 126 13.09 42.34 4.11
C TYR A 126 13.43 40.84 4.18
N GLU A 127 12.86 40.18 5.17
CA GLU A 127 12.82 38.73 5.31
C GLU A 127 11.37 38.27 5.15
N ALA A 128 11.16 37.16 4.43
CA ALA A 128 9.85 36.54 4.25
C ALA A 128 9.92 35.01 4.32
N GLU A 129 8.90 34.40 4.92
CA GLU A 129 8.64 32.97 4.81
C GLU A 129 7.78 32.74 3.59
N VAL A 130 8.26 31.86 2.70
CA VAL A 130 7.56 31.53 1.46
C VAL A 130 7.25 30.03 1.42
N LYS A 131 5.97 29.69 1.22
CA LYS A 131 5.49 28.32 1.18
C LYS A 131 5.03 27.92 -0.21
N ALA A 132 5.54 26.78 -0.68
CA ALA A 132 5.02 26.10 -1.86
C ALA A 132 4.06 24.99 -1.41
N SER A 133 2.91 24.91 -2.05
CA SER A 133 1.87 23.92 -1.76
C SER A 133 1.25 23.36 -3.02
N ILE A 134 0.60 22.21 -2.88
CA ILE A 134 -0.30 21.64 -3.88
C ILE A 134 -1.70 21.54 -3.28
N ASN A 135 -2.71 21.60 -4.14
CA ASN A 135 -4.06 21.21 -3.74
C ASN A 135 -4.19 19.68 -3.88
N MET A 136 -4.36 19.01 -2.76
CA MET A 136 -4.47 17.55 -2.73
C MET A 136 -5.72 17.03 -3.45
N ALA A 137 -6.78 17.83 -3.52
CA ALA A 137 -8.01 17.47 -4.23
C ALA A 137 -7.81 17.37 -5.75
N ASP A 138 -6.76 17.96 -6.29
CA ASP A 138 -6.43 17.95 -7.72
C ASP A 138 -5.46 16.79 -8.09
N ILE A 139 -5.12 15.92 -7.14
CA ILE A 139 -4.32 14.72 -7.39
C ILE A 139 -5.19 13.69 -8.10
N ASP A 140 -4.74 13.20 -9.25
CA ASP A 140 -5.38 12.10 -9.98
C ASP A 140 -4.67 10.77 -9.68
N VAL A 141 -5.45 9.75 -9.30
CA VAL A 141 -4.95 8.42 -8.97
C VAL A 141 -5.58 7.38 -9.88
N GLN A 142 -4.78 6.73 -10.69
CA GLN A 142 -5.21 5.69 -11.62
C GLN A 142 -4.59 4.34 -11.22
N ILE A 143 -5.40 3.29 -11.22
CA ILE A 143 -4.96 1.91 -11.01
C ILE A 143 -4.99 1.21 -12.37
N ASP A 144 -3.85 0.75 -12.84
CA ASP A 144 -3.76 -0.06 -14.06
C ASP A 144 -4.02 -1.53 -13.70
N ASP A 145 -5.23 -2.00 -14.03
CA ASP A 145 -5.68 -3.37 -13.81
C ASP A 145 -5.29 -4.32 -14.97
N ASN A 146 -4.65 -3.83 -16.04
CA ASN A 146 -4.25 -4.63 -17.21
C ASN A 146 -2.97 -5.45 -16.97
N VAL A 147 -2.63 -5.72 -15.72
CA VAL A 147 -1.53 -6.60 -15.34
C VAL A 147 -2.01 -8.04 -15.28
N GLY A 148 -1.25 -8.97 -15.87
CA GLY A 148 -1.59 -10.40 -15.90
C GLY A 148 -1.77 -11.00 -14.49
N GLU A 149 -2.51 -12.12 -14.40
CA GLU A 149 -2.71 -12.82 -13.13
C GLU A 149 -1.38 -13.08 -12.42
N GLY A 150 -1.29 -12.60 -11.16
CA GLY A 150 -0.10 -12.76 -10.31
C GLY A 150 0.95 -11.65 -10.43
N GLN A 151 0.70 -10.60 -11.21
CA GLN A 151 1.56 -9.41 -11.23
C GLN A 151 1.03 -8.32 -10.29
N ALA A 152 1.94 -7.51 -9.73
CA ALA A 152 1.57 -6.37 -8.91
C ALA A 152 0.85 -5.31 -9.74
N LYS A 153 -0.26 -4.78 -9.24
CA LYS A 153 -0.99 -3.68 -9.86
C LYS A 153 -0.12 -2.43 -9.89
N LYS A 154 -0.19 -1.68 -10.99
CA LYS A 154 0.52 -0.41 -11.13
C LYS A 154 -0.42 0.73 -10.72
N ILE A 155 0.02 1.55 -9.78
CA ILE A 155 -0.68 2.77 -9.37
C ILE A 155 0.06 3.95 -9.99
N ILE A 156 -0.66 4.77 -10.73
CA ILE A 156 -0.16 6.00 -11.36
C ILE A 156 -0.79 7.16 -10.62
N VAL A 157 0.06 8.01 -10.03
CA VAL A 157 -0.37 9.22 -9.32
C VAL A 157 0.14 10.42 -10.11
N THR A 158 -0.80 11.27 -10.54
CA THR A 158 -0.50 12.52 -11.25
C THR A 158 -0.63 13.68 -10.27
N LEU A 159 0.47 14.39 -10.05
CA LEU A 159 0.51 15.53 -9.14
C LEU A 159 0.08 16.81 -9.88
N PRO A 160 -0.69 17.68 -9.21
CA PRO A 160 -1.03 19.00 -9.76
C PRO A 160 0.18 19.93 -9.76
N GLN A 161 0.01 21.09 -10.40
CA GLN A 161 1.06 22.10 -10.43
C GLN A 161 1.28 22.70 -9.03
N LEU A 162 2.56 22.83 -8.66
CA LEU A 162 2.98 23.52 -7.45
C LEU A 162 2.60 25.01 -7.53
N GLN A 163 2.16 25.56 -6.40
CA GLN A 163 1.79 26.96 -6.26
C GLN A 163 2.52 27.58 -5.08
N VAL A 164 3.06 28.78 -5.30
CA VAL A 164 3.55 29.66 -4.21
C VAL A 164 2.32 30.42 -3.71
N LYS A 165 1.72 29.96 -2.61
CA LYS A 165 0.44 30.49 -2.11
C LYS A 165 0.59 31.45 -0.93
N GLN A 166 1.50 31.12 0.00
CA GLN A 166 1.65 31.87 1.22
C GLN A 166 3.01 32.55 1.25
N ILE A 167 2.99 33.83 1.46
CA ILE A 167 4.17 34.71 1.61
C ILE A 167 3.91 35.55 2.83
N ASP A 168 4.67 35.29 3.88
CA ASP A 168 4.57 35.99 5.16
C ASP A 168 5.82 36.86 5.34
N VAL A 169 5.68 38.18 5.15
CA VAL A 169 6.79 39.13 5.31
C VAL A 169 6.91 39.52 6.80
N ASP A 170 8.10 39.33 7.36
CA ASP A 170 8.37 39.78 8.72
C ASP A 170 8.45 41.36 8.73
N MET A 171 7.40 41.95 9.28
CA MET A 171 7.33 43.43 9.42
C MET A 171 8.45 43.99 10.28
N ALA A 172 9.05 43.20 11.18
CA ALA A 172 10.16 43.67 12.02
C ALA A 172 11.51 43.70 11.27
N SER A 173 11.60 42.97 10.15
CA SER A 173 12.80 42.90 9.31
C SER A 173 12.90 44.04 8.30
N LEU A 174 11.83 44.85 8.13
CA LEU A 174 11.80 45.91 7.12
C LEU A 174 12.81 47.00 7.42
N ASP A 175 13.75 47.21 6.50
CA ASP A 175 14.70 48.33 6.53
C ASP A 175 14.62 49.16 5.26
N TYR A 176 14.49 50.47 5.41
CA TYR A 176 14.11 51.41 4.35
C TYR A 176 15.28 52.24 3.86
N MET A 177 15.53 52.26 2.56
CA MET A 177 16.50 53.10 1.92
C MET A 177 15.80 54.10 0.99
N PHE A 178 15.54 55.32 1.50
CA PHE A 178 14.85 56.36 0.74
C PHE A 178 15.75 57.05 -0.30
N VAL A 179 15.36 56.99 -1.58
CA VAL A 179 16.00 57.78 -2.66
C VAL A 179 15.60 59.24 -2.55
N LYS A 180 14.34 59.50 -2.12
CA LYS A 180 13.84 60.83 -1.84
C LYS A 180 13.24 60.91 -0.44
N LYS A 181 13.65 61.90 0.35
CA LYS A 181 13.10 62.11 1.71
C LYS A 181 11.58 62.34 1.73
N SER A 182 11.01 62.91 0.64
CA SER A 182 9.58 63.16 0.50
C SER A 182 8.77 61.86 0.28
N ALA A 183 9.41 60.71 0.07
CA ALA A 183 8.75 59.44 -0.06
C ALA A 183 8.41 58.80 1.29
N ASN A 184 8.96 59.33 2.39
CA ASN A 184 8.61 58.88 3.74
C ASN A 184 7.26 59.51 4.15
N THR A 185 6.17 58.81 3.83
CA THR A 185 4.78 59.21 4.09
C THR A 185 4.17 58.26 5.13
N ALA A 186 2.94 58.54 5.58
CA ALA A 186 2.22 57.66 6.51
C ALA A 186 1.94 56.27 5.94
N ASP A 187 1.83 56.16 4.62
CA ASP A 187 1.45 54.91 3.91
C ASP A 187 2.65 54.02 3.56
N VAL A 188 3.88 54.45 3.93
CA VAL A 188 5.14 53.79 3.55
C VAL A 188 5.14 52.30 3.93
N SER A 189 4.67 51.96 5.13
CA SER A 189 4.71 50.57 5.62
C SER A 189 3.76 49.64 4.84
N GLU A 190 2.58 50.14 4.47
CA GLU A 190 1.61 49.35 3.69
C GLU A 190 2.11 49.15 2.25
N GLU A 191 2.63 50.22 1.62
CA GLU A 191 3.20 50.13 0.27
C GLU A 191 4.44 49.24 0.22
N ALA A 192 5.29 49.30 1.22
CA ALA A 192 6.47 48.46 1.35
C ALA A 192 6.11 47.01 1.52
N TYR A 193 5.16 46.71 2.41
CA TYR A 193 4.69 45.33 2.64
C TYR A 193 4.12 44.69 1.37
N ALA A 194 3.28 45.43 0.63
CA ALA A 194 2.74 44.97 -0.63
C ALA A 194 3.83 44.74 -1.69
N ALA A 195 4.83 45.62 -1.75
CA ALA A 195 5.96 45.45 -2.66
C ALA A 195 6.84 44.27 -2.31
N CYS A 196 7.09 44.02 -1.03
CA CYS A 196 7.86 42.86 -0.56
C CYS A 196 7.14 41.52 -0.90
N ILE A 197 5.82 41.42 -0.70
CA ILE A 197 5.03 40.26 -1.10
C ILE A 197 5.12 40.02 -2.62
N ALA A 198 5.01 41.08 -3.42
CA ALA A 198 5.06 40.98 -4.87
C ALA A 198 6.46 40.53 -5.35
N ASP A 199 7.51 41.09 -4.76
CA ASP A 199 8.91 40.75 -5.05
C ASP A 199 9.21 39.28 -4.67
N ALA A 200 8.98 38.89 -3.42
CA ALA A 200 9.19 37.51 -2.96
C ALA A 200 8.40 36.48 -3.81
N GLY A 201 7.16 36.83 -4.15
CA GLY A 201 6.32 35.97 -4.97
C GLY A 201 6.82 35.83 -6.40
N SER A 202 7.39 36.90 -6.98
CA SER A 202 7.99 36.87 -8.32
C SER A 202 9.26 36.03 -8.35
N GLU A 203 10.16 36.31 -7.40
CA GLU A 203 11.45 35.63 -7.30
C GLU A 203 11.32 34.14 -6.97
N CYS A 204 10.46 33.79 -6.01
CA CYS A 204 10.26 32.38 -5.63
C CYS A 204 9.55 31.57 -6.74
N ARG A 205 8.64 32.18 -7.50
CA ARG A 205 8.03 31.50 -8.67
C ARG A 205 9.02 31.29 -9.81
N GLY A 206 10.06 32.15 -9.92
CA GLY A 206 11.16 31.99 -10.88
C GLY A 206 12.30 31.10 -10.41
N ASN A 207 12.32 30.71 -9.14
CA ASN A 207 13.42 29.94 -8.54
C ASN A 207 13.29 28.44 -8.83
N GLU A 208 14.02 27.95 -9.84
CA GLU A 208 13.98 26.54 -10.25
C GLU A 208 14.43 25.60 -9.14
N VAL A 209 15.41 25.98 -8.31
CA VAL A 209 15.90 25.13 -7.20
C VAL A 209 14.83 24.96 -6.14
N PHE A 210 14.15 26.03 -5.76
CA PHE A 210 13.04 25.98 -4.81
C PHE A 210 11.89 25.11 -5.32
N LEU A 211 11.49 25.33 -6.58
CA LEU A 211 10.41 24.55 -7.19
C LEU A 211 10.78 23.07 -7.33
N GLN A 212 12.02 22.75 -7.65
CA GLN A 212 12.48 21.37 -7.74
C GLN A 212 12.48 20.68 -6.36
N MET A 213 12.97 21.33 -5.31
CA MET A 213 12.91 20.83 -3.94
C MET A 213 11.46 20.60 -3.49
N ALA A 214 10.57 21.56 -3.77
CA ALA A 214 9.16 21.46 -3.46
C ALA A 214 8.50 20.25 -4.18
N LYS A 215 8.86 20.03 -5.44
CA LYS A 215 8.38 18.90 -6.22
C LYS A 215 8.84 17.55 -5.63
N GLU A 216 10.12 17.42 -5.32
CA GLU A 216 10.66 16.19 -4.72
C GLU A 216 10.04 15.90 -3.34
N ASN A 217 9.84 16.93 -2.51
CA ASN A 217 9.17 16.80 -1.24
C ASN A 217 7.70 16.38 -1.41
N CYS A 218 7.01 16.94 -2.41
CA CYS A 218 5.65 16.57 -2.76
C CYS A 218 5.54 15.10 -3.15
N GLU A 219 6.39 14.64 -4.08
CA GLU A 219 6.44 13.24 -4.51
C GLU A 219 6.68 12.28 -3.34
N ASN A 220 7.63 12.63 -2.47
CA ASN A 220 7.97 11.81 -1.30
C ASN A 220 6.82 11.79 -0.28
N THR A 221 6.17 12.92 -0.05
CA THR A 221 5.05 13.03 0.90
C THR A 221 3.85 12.23 0.40
N VAL A 222 3.46 12.38 -0.86
CA VAL A 222 2.34 11.63 -1.44
C VAL A 222 2.65 10.13 -1.46
N LYS A 223 3.87 9.74 -1.79
CA LYS A 223 4.33 8.35 -1.66
C LYS A 223 4.15 7.83 -0.23
N ALA A 224 4.63 8.58 0.77
CA ALA A 224 4.52 8.17 2.17
C ALA A 224 3.08 8.04 2.65
N LEU A 225 2.16 8.87 2.15
CA LEU A 225 0.73 8.79 2.47
C LEU A 225 0.06 7.55 1.83
N LEU A 226 0.50 7.14 0.65
CA LEU A 226 -0.11 6.03 -0.08
C LEU A 226 0.50 4.66 0.28
N MET A 227 1.78 4.60 0.66
CA MET A 227 2.50 3.35 0.99
C MET A 227 1.75 2.45 1.98
N PRO A 228 1.23 2.93 3.13
CA PRO A 228 0.54 2.07 4.11
C PRO A 228 -0.74 1.44 3.55
N ILE A 229 -1.30 2.00 2.49
CA ILE A 229 -2.55 1.54 1.88
C ILE A 229 -2.27 0.53 0.77
N ILE A 230 -1.12 0.65 0.11
CA ILE A 230 -0.71 -0.19 -1.03
C ILE A 230 -0.07 -1.50 -0.56
N GLU A 231 0.59 -1.51 0.61
CA GLU A 231 1.28 -2.68 1.17
C GLU A 231 0.36 -3.66 1.92
N ILE A 232 -0.98 -3.43 1.94
CA ILE A 232 -1.96 -4.33 2.53
C ILE A 232 -2.46 -5.33 1.48
#